data_69489087c3bf92ac1a07fdf627e4239c
#
_entry.id   69489087c3bf92ac1a07fdf627e4239c
#
_cell.length_a   1.000
_cell.length_b   1.000
_cell.length_c   1.000
_cell.angle_alpha   90.00
_cell.angle_beta   90.00
_cell.angle_gamma   90.00
#
_symmetry.space_group_name_H-M   'P 1'
#
loop_
_entity.id
_entity.type
_entity.pdbx_description
1 polymer ?
#
loop_
_entity_poly.entity_id
_entity_poly.type
_entity_poly.pdbx_seq_one_letter_code
_entity_poly.pdbx_strand_id
1 'polypeptide(L)'
;MKFLKSKFFIIIAAIVLSVTIITGILAMLGFSGPIKLALGTVAKPFSLAGTYAANAVNGFIEVFTDYEELKAENQALRDQLNALKNEQYNAEVIQKENEWLKEYINFSTNHKNYKLTDARIIGQNTDNYSTVITLDKGSVHGVKNGMAAITSEGVVGRVTEVGLDYCRIEALVETQSSVGVYVLRSGASGIVKGDLDLRDGGVCKMTYIDGNADIKIGDRIYTSGGSGSSYPAGLYIGEVTALDADESTRQLIATVSPAASVDNTVAQGRVMIITGYVE
;
A
#
# COMPACT_ATOMS: atom_id res chain seq x y z
N MET A 1 21.50 -48.86 -18.28
CA MET A 1 22.37 -50.05 -18.50
C MET A 1 21.64 -51.42 -18.56
N LYS A 2 20.31 -51.48 -18.72
CA LYS A 2 19.58 -52.75 -18.83
C LYS A 2 19.32 -53.23 -20.27
N PHE A 3 19.50 -52.34 -21.28
CA PHE A 3 19.25 -52.64 -22.71
C PHE A 3 20.35 -53.53 -23.35
N LEU A 4 21.59 -53.47 -22.88
CA LEU A 4 22.72 -54.22 -23.38
C LEU A 4 22.70 -55.71 -22.95
N LYS A 5 21.83 -56.11 -22.02
CA LYS A 5 21.68 -57.50 -21.54
C LYS A 5 20.47 -58.24 -22.13
N SER A 6 19.75 -57.61 -23.08
CA SER A 6 18.64 -58.29 -23.75
C SER A 6 19.19 -59.35 -24.70
N LYS A 7 18.69 -60.61 -24.58
CA LYS A 7 19.03 -61.73 -25.48
C LYS A 7 18.86 -61.34 -26.96
N PHE A 8 17.92 -60.44 -27.28
CA PHE A 8 17.70 -59.88 -28.58
C PHE A 8 18.86 -59.02 -29.08
N PHE A 9 19.47 -58.24 -28.25
CA PHE A 9 20.59 -57.38 -28.65
C PHE A 9 21.84 -58.24 -28.93
N ILE A 10 22.07 -59.30 -28.15
CA ILE A 10 23.20 -60.22 -28.33
C ILE A 10 23.04 -61.01 -29.64
N ILE A 11 21.79 -61.42 -30.00
CA ILE A 11 21.51 -62.11 -31.24
C ILE A 11 21.74 -61.17 -32.44
N ILE A 12 21.27 -59.97 -32.42
CA ILE A 12 21.47 -58.96 -33.50
C ILE A 12 22.96 -58.64 -33.64
N ALA A 13 23.68 -58.42 -32.55
CA ALA A 13 25.13 -58.18 -32.56
C ALA A 13 25.91 -59.37 -33.16
N ALA A 14 25.51 -60.61 -32.81
CA ALA A 14 26.12 -61.82 -33.35
C ALA A 14 25.85 -62.00 -34.86
N ILE A 15 24.65 -61.66 -35.33
CA ILE A 15 24.30 -61.69 -36.78
C ILE A 15 25.11 -60.65 -37.52
N VAL A 16 25.23 -59.41 -37.03
CA VAL A 16 26.02 -58.34 -37.68
C VAL A 16 27.50 -58.72 -37.73
N LEU A 17 28.03 -59.30 -36.63
CA LEU A 17 29.41 -59.77 -36.61
C LEU A 17 29.67 -60.93 -37.54
N SER A 18 28.76 -61.87 -37.68
CA SER A 18 28.86 -62.99 -38.62
C SER A 18 28.80 -62.51 -40.09
N VAL A 19 27.94 -61.58 -40.40
CA VAL A 19 27.85 -60.99 -41.75
C VAL A 19 29.13 -60.20 -42.09
N THR A 20 29.69 -59.45 -41.18
CA THR A 20 30.97 -58.72 -41.39
C THR A 20 32.15 -59.67 -41.61
N ILE A 21 32.20 -60.79 -40.86
CA ILE A 21 33.25 -61.84 -41.04
C ILE A 21 33.10 -62.53 -42.39
N ILE A 22 31.89 -62.88 -42.78
CA ILE A 22 31.61 -63.59 -44.04
C ILE A 22 31.95 -62.62 -45.21
N THR A 23 31.58 -61.36 -45.16
CA THR A 23 31.92 -60.38 -46.20
C THR A 23 33.41 -60.12 -46.29
N GLY A 24 34.14 -60.12 -45.16
CA GLY A 24 35.61 -60.00 -45.12
C GLY A 24 36.28 -61.21 -45.79
N ILE A 25 35.83 -62.47 -45.52
CA ILE A 25 36.36 -63.69 -46.11
C ILE A 25 36.07 -63.77 -47.64
N LEU A 26 34.85 -63.33 -48.08
CA LEU A 26 34.51 -63.29 -49.52
C LEU A 26 35.35 -62.27 -50.27
N ALA A 27 35.66 -61.12 -49.63
CA ALA A 27 36.52 -60.08 -50.20
C ALA A 27 37.98 -60.59 -50.39
N MET A 28 38.49 -61.39 -49.45
CA MET A 28 39.81 -62.01 -49.55
C MET A 28 39.91 -63.11 -50.66
N LEU A 29 38.79 -63.74 -50.98
CA LEU A 29 38.71 -64.77 -52.03
C LEU A 29 38.49 -64.21 -53.47
N GLY A 30 38.56 -62.88 -53.63
CA GLY A 30 38.52 -62.24 -54.94
C GLY A 30 37.12 -62.09 -55.57
N PHE A 31 36.06 -62.45 -54.87
CA PHE A 31 34.69 -62.29 -55.35
C PHE A 31 34.17 -60.84 -55.14
N SER A 32 34.61 -59.89 -55.97
CA SER A 32 34.28 -58.45 -55.79
C SER A 32 33.13 -57.93 -56.67
N GLY A 33 32.47 -58.76 -57.49
CA GLY A 33 31.50 -58.33 -58.42
C GLY A 33 30.08 -58.06 -57.89
N PRO A 34 29.38 -58.97 -57.20
CA PRO A 34 28.01 -58.78 -56.80
C PRO A 34 27.82 -58.07 -55.43
N ILE A 35 28.88 -57.93 -54.63
CA ILE A 35 28.80 -57.42 -53.27
C ILE A 35 28.59 -55.92 -53.21
N LYS A 36 29.08 -55.14 -54.18
CA LYS A 36 28.85 -53.69 -54.26
C LYS A 36 27.36 -53.31 -54.50
N LEU A 37 26.63 -54.16 -55.20
CA LEU A 37 25.18 -53.90 -55.45
C LEU A 37 24.31 -54.27 -54.23
N ALA A 38 24.68 -55.32 -53.48
CA ALA A 38 23.95 -55.73 -52.29
C ALA A 38 24.20 -54.80 -51.11
N LEU A 39 25.43 -54.28 -50.93
CA LEU A 39 25.73 -53.31 -49.89
C LEU A 39 25.04 -51.94 -50.10
N GLY A 40 24.89 -51.55 -51.37
CA GLY A 40 24.19 -50.30 -51.72
C GLY A 40 22.67 -50.31 -51.43
N THR A 41 22.06 -51.48 -51.56
CA THR A 41 20.62 -51.66 -51.30
C THR A 41 20.27 -51.85 -49.82
N VAL A 42 21.15 -52.43 -49.04
CA VAL A 42 20.94 -52.63 -47.60
C VAL A 42 21.34 -51.40 -46.81
N ALA A 43 22.26 -50.60 -47.30
CA ALA A 43 22.68 -49.36 -46.61
C ALA A 43 21.66 -48.20 -46.72
N LYS A 44 20.82 -48.15 -47.78
CA LYS A 44 19.82 -47.10 -47.98
C LYS A 44 18.79 -47.00 -46.86
N PRO A 45 18.18 -48.06 -46.32
CA PRO A 45 17.24 -47.92 -45.19
C PRO A 45 17.93 -47.48 -43.88
N PHE A 46 19.22 -47.81 -43.71
CA PHE A 46 19.96 -47.37 -42.50
C PHE A 46 20.36 -45.90 -42.59
N SER A 47 20.67 -45.35 -43.76
CA SER A 47 20.97 -43.94 -43.90
C SER A 47 19.68 -43.07 -43.76
N LEU A 48 18.54 -43.57 -44.23
CA LEU A 48 17.24 -42.94 -44.01
C LEU A 48 16.84 -42.97 -42.52
N ALA A 49 16.99 -44.10 -41.86
CA ALA A 49 16.72 -44.19 -40.43
C ALA A 49 17.66 -43.29 -39.60
N GLY A 50 18.91 -43.13 -39.98
CA GLY A 50 19.86 -42.21 -39.35
C GLY A 50 19.48 -40.73 -39.50
N THR A 51 19.01 -40.34 -40.69
CA THR A 51 18.53 -38.96 -40.92
C THR A 51 17.23 -38.67 -40.20
N TYR A 52 16.29 -39.60 -40.14
CA TYR A 52 15.06 -39.44 -39.34
C TYR A 52 15.37 -39.35 -37.82
N ALA A 53 16.29 -40.16 -37.32
CA ALA A 53 16.71 -40.11 -35.93
C ALA A 53 17.47 -38.80 -35.59
N ALA A 54 18.35 -38.32 -36.48
CA ALA A 54 19.07 -37.09 -36.32
C ALA A 54 18.12 -35.85 -36.34
N ASN A 55 17.14 -35.85 -37.25
CA ASN A 55 16.13 -34.78 -37.32
C ASN A 55 15.18 -34.81 -36.13
N ALA A 56 14.80 -35.98 -35.63
CA ALA A 56 14.03 -36.10 -34.39
C ALA A 56 14.80 -35.59 -33.17
N VAL A 57 16.08 -35.92 -33.03
CA VAL A 57 16.94 -35.44 -31.93
C VAL A 57 17.15 -33.94 -32.00
N ASN A 58 17.39 -33.40 -33.22
CA ASN A 58 17.54 -31.97 -33.40
C ASN A 58 16.24 -31.20 -33.07
N GLY A 59 15.09 -31.72 -33.47
CA GLY A 59 13.80 -31.13 -33.10
C GLY A 59 13.50 -31.18 -31.61
N PHE A 60 13.94 -32.24 -30.91
CA PHE A 60 13.86 -32.30 -29.46
C PHE A 60 14.79 -31.27 -28.78
N ILE A 61 16.01 -31.13 -29.27
CA ILE A 61 16.98 -30.17 -28.71
C ILE A 61 16.46 -28.73 -28.93
N GLU A 62 15.91 -28.41 -30.09
CA GLU A 62 15.37 -27.10 -30.43
C GLU A 62 14.18 -26.73 -29.50
N VAL A 63 13.27 -27.65 -29.28
CA VAL A 63 12.14 -27.44 -28.34
C VAL A 63 12.61 -27.25 -26.89
N PHE A 64 13.66 -27.94 -26.46
CA PHE A 64 14.21 -27.76 -25.11
C PHE A 64 14.98 -26.45 -24.94
N THR A 65 15.74 -26.02 -25.97
CA THR A 65 16.41 -24.70 -25.94
C THR A 65 15.41 -23.56 -25.96
N ASP A 66 14.38 -23.64 -26.80
CA ASP A 66 13.31 -22.63 -26.86
C ASP A 66 12.54 -22.54 -25.52
N TYR A 67 12.31 -23.69 -24.86
CA TYR A 67 11.65 -23.69 -23.55
C TYR A 67 12.48 -23.02 -22.45
N GLU A 68 13.77 -23.29 -22.38
CA GLU A 68 14.66 -22.65 -21.39
C GLU A 68 14.85 -21.16 -21.71
N GLU A 69 14.93 -20.77 -22.96
CA GLU A 69 15.00 -19.38 -23.39
C GLU A 69 13.71 -18.62 -23.05
N LEU A 70 12.54 -19.19 -23.36
CA LEU A 70 11.23 -18.63 -23.02
C LEU A 70 11.03 -18.51 -21.50
N LYS A 71 11.51 -19.50 -20.74
CA LYS A 71 11.47 -19.47 -19.28
C LYS A 71 12.38 -18.38 -18.71
N ALA A 72 13.59 -18.23 -19.26
CA ALA A 72 14.51 -17.17 -18.88
C ALA A 72 13.95 -15.78 -19.22
N GLU A 73 13.35 -15.61 -20.40
CA GLU A 73 12.66 -14.39 -20.81
C GLU A 73 11.49 -14.07 -19.88
N ASN A 74 10.66 -15.08 -19.57
CA ASN A 74 9.53 -14.90 -18.64
C ASN A 74 10.00 -14.48 -17.25
N GLN A 75 11.12 -15.04 -16.76
CA GLN A 75 11.72 -14.64 -15.51
C GLN A 75 12.25 -13.21 -15.59
N ALA A 76 12.99 -12.86 -16.63
CA ALA A 76 13.51 -11.51 -16.83
C ALA A 76 12.39 -10.46 -16.91
N LEU A 77 11.29 -10.77 -17.63
CA LEU A 77 10.11 -9.90 -17.70
C LEU A 77 9.43 -9.72 -16.35
N ARG A 78 9.33 -10.78 -15.56
CA ARG A 78 8.81 -10.70 -14.18
C ARG A 78 9.68 -9.84 -13.28
N ASP A 79 10.99 -9.97 -13.38
CA ASP A 79 11.94 -9.19 -12.60
C ASP A 79 11.89 -7.70 -13.00
N GLN A 80 11.80 -7.41 -14.30
CA GLN A 80 11.57 -6.05 -14.81
C GLN A 80 10.24 -5.47 -14.31
N LEU A 81 9.15 -6.25 -14.36
CA LEU A 81 7.85 -5.83 -13.88
C LEU A 81 7.87 -5.52 -12.38
N ASN A 82 8.55 -6.34 -11.59
CA ASN A 82 8.72 -6.11 -10.15
C ASN A 82 9.58 -4.86 -9.88
N ALA A 83 10.65 -4.66 -10.65
CA ALA A 83 11.48 -3.46 -10.54
C ALA A 83 10.68 -2.18 -10.86
N LEU A 84 9.92 -2.18 -11.96
CA LEU A 84 9.05 -1.06 -12.34
C LEU A 84 7.96 -0.78 -11.30
N LYS A 85 7.34 -1.82 -10.74
CA LYS A 85 6.36 -1.65 -9.65
C LYS A 85 6.98 -1.02 -8.40
N ASN A 86 8.19 -1.45 -8.04
CA ASN A 86 8.91 -0.86 -6.90
C ASN A 86 9.30 0.60 -7.17
N GLU A 87 9.71 0.91 -8.39
CA GLU A 87 10.04 2.29 -8.79
C GLU A 87 8.79 3.19 -8.76
N GLN A 88 7.67 2.70 -9.29
CA GLN A 88 6.39 3.40 -9.23
C GLN A 88 5.95 3.64 -7.78
N TYR A 89 6.01 2.61 -6.93
CA TYR A 89 5.67 2.75 -5.51
C TYR A 89 6.55 3.80 -4.81
N ASN A 90 7.86 3.77 -5.05
CA ASN A 90 8.77 4.77 -4.49
C ASN A 90 8.46 6.19 -4.98
N ALA A 91 8.11 6.34 -6.27
CA ALA A 91 7.72 7.62 -6.82
C ALA A 91 6.44 8.17 -6.17
N GLU A 92 5.42 7.32 -5.96
CA GLU A 92 4.19 7.69 -5.27
C GLU A 92 4.44 8.10 -3.81
N VAL A 93 5.32 7.39 -3.10
CA VAL A 93 5.70 7.74 -1.72
C VAL A 93 6.39 9.10 -1.67
N ILE A 94 7.35 9.34 -2.56
CA ILE A 94 8.08 10.62 -2.65
C ILE A 94 7.11 11.76 -3.02
N GLN A 95 6.17 11.51 -3.93
CA GLN A 95 5.18 12.52 -4.32
C GLN A 95 4.30 12.90 -3.12
N LYS A 96 3.74 11.92 -2.40
CA LYS A 96 2.93 12.17 -1.20
C LYS A 96 3.73 12.93 -0.13
N GLU A 97 4.99 12.58 0.07
CA GLU A 97 5.85 13.30 1.01
C GLU A 97 6.09 14.75 0.58
N ASN A 98 6.26 14.99 -0.72
CA ASN A 98 6.44 16.35 -1.25
C ASN A 98 5.16 17.20 -1.11
N GLU A 99 3.98 16.60 -1.34
CA GLU A 99 2.68 17.25 -1.13
C GLU A 99 2.50 17.62 0.35
N TRP A 100 2.75 16.69 1.26
CA TRP A 100 2.70 16.96 2.69
C TRP A 100 3.67 18.08 3.13
N LEU A 101 4.91 18.06 2.66
CA LEU A 101 5.89 19.10 2.99
C LEU A 101 5.45 20.47 2.50
N LYS A 102 4.82 20.57 1.32
CA LYS A 102 4.23 21.81 0.82
C LYS A 102 3.09 22.32 1.72
N GLU A 103 2.19 21.43 2.13
CA GLU A 103 1.11 21.75 3.06
C GLU A 103 1.65 22.22 4.41
N TYR A 104 2.62 21.50 4.96
CA TYR A 104 3.28 21.87 6.22
C TYR A 104 3.94 23.25 6.14
N ILE A 105 4.69 23.54 5.08
CA ILE A 105 5.34 24.84 4.88
C ILE A 105 4.30 25.94 4.71
N ASN A 106 3.25 25.71 3.93
CA ASN A 106 2.19 26.69 3.72
C ASN A 106 1.48 26.98 5.04
N PHE A 107 1.11 25.96 5.80
CA PHE A 107 0.47 26.13 7.09
C PHE A 107 1.38 26.88 8.09
N SER A 108 2.63 26.45 8.21
CA SER A 108 3.63 27.08 9.09
C SER A 108 3.91 28.54 8.72
N THR A 109 3.92 28.88 7.42
CA THR A 109 4.17 30.24 6.94
C THR A 109 3.00 31.16 7.26
N ASN A 110 1.77 30.66 7.15
CA ASN A 110 0.56 31.42 7.44
C ASN A 110 0.27 31.53 8.95
N HIS A 111 0.82 30.62 9.77
CA HIS A 111 0.61 30.57 11.21
C HIS A 111 1.95 30.63 11.97
N LYS A 112 2.69 31.71 11.78
CA LYS A 112 4.04 31.92 12.38
C LYS A 112 4.06 31.92 13.90
N ASN A 113 2.93 32.13 14.52
CA ASN A 113 2.74 32.09 15.97
C ASN A 113 2.65 30.66 16.53
N TYR A 114 2.53 29.62 15.67
CA TYR A 114 2.53 28.25 16.12
C TYR A 114 3.89 27.59 15.95
N LYS A 115 4.32 26.86 16.99
CA LYS A 115 5.42 25.93 16.90
C LYS A 115 4.84 24.56 16.57
N LEU A 116 5.16 24.06 15.39
CA LEU A 116 4.63 22.80 14.88
C LEU A 116 5.68 21.70 14.96
N THR A 117 5.24 20.49 15.26
CA THR A 117 6.03 19.27 15.17
C THR A 117 5.30 18.33 14.19
N ASP A 118 5.98 17.97 13.10
CA ASP A 118 5.49 16.96 12.17
C ASP A 118 5.53 15.58 12.83
N ALA A 119 4.44 14.82 12.74
CA ALA A 119 4.33 13.48 13.30
C ALA A 119 3.69 12.52 12.30
N ARG A 120 4.27 11.32 12.21
CA ARG A 120 3.78 10.24 11.35
C ARG A 120 2.86 9.33 12.15
N ILE A 121 1.79 8.89 11.52
CA ILE A 121 0.89 7.89 12.09
C ILE A 121 1.57 6.52 11.99
N ILE A 122 1.77 5.87 13.15
CA ILE A 122 2.38 4.54 13.26
C ILE A 122 1.40 3.45 13.70
N GLY A 123 0.18 3.85 14.06
CA GLY A 123 -0.87 2.90 14.42
C GLY A 123 -2.21 3.59 14.58
N GLN A 124 -3.26 2.83 14.36
CA GLN A 124 -4.65 3.20 14.64
C GLN A 124 -5.28 2.05 15.38
N ASN A 125 -5.98 2.35 16.46
CA ASN A 125 -6.86 1.41 17.16
C ASN A 125 -8.27 1.98 17.12
N THR A 126 -9.18 1.27 16.48
CA THR A 126 -10.59 1.63 16.42
C THR A 126 -11.36 0.55 17.15
N ASP A 127 -11.77 0.85 18.36
CA ASP A 127 -12.69 0.04 19.14
C ASP A 127 -14.12 0.57 18.98
N ASN A 128 -15.10 -0.21 19.42
CA ASN A 128 -16.51 0.20 19.37
C ASN A 128 -16.78 1.52 20.12
N TYR A 129 -15.85 1.98 20.95
CA TYR A 129 -16.03 3.14 21.83
C TYR A 129 -15.03 4.28 21.58
N SER A 130 -13.90 4.03 20.91
CA SER A 130 -12.91 5.08 20.68
C SER A 130 -12.01 4.81 19.47
N THR A 131 -11.68 5.87 18.74
CA THR A 131 -10.64 5.87 17.72
C THR A 131 -9.43 6.61 18.24
N VAL A 132 -8.37 5.85 18.50
CA VAL A 132 -7.09 6.37 19.00
C VAL A 132 -6.05 6.20 17.90
N ILE A 133 -5.36 7.28 17.57
CA ILE A 133 -4.27 7.30 16.59
C ILE A 133 -2.95 7.42 17.34
N THR A 134 -1.99 6.56 17.02
CA THR A 134 -0.64 6.58 17.60
C THR A 134 0.34 7.23 16.63
N LEU A 135 1.15 8.14 17.14
CA LEU A 135 2.13 8.96 16.40
C LEU A 135 3.56 8.64 16.84
N ASP A 136 4.52 8.85 15.93
CA ASP A 136 5.97 8.64 16.13
C ASP A 136 6.69 9.78 16.84
N LYS A 137 5.97 10.63 17.58
CA LYS A 137 6.53 11.74 18.35
C LYS A 137 6.05 11.70 19.79
N GLY A 138 6.99 11.91 20.71
CA GLY A 138 6.71 11.88 22.14
C GLY A 138 7.33 13.05 22.90
N SER A 139 7.54 12.86 24.18
CA SER A 139 8.06 13.90 25.08
C SER A 139 9.43 14.44 24.69
N VAL A 140 10.31 13.61 24.11
CA VAL A 140 11.63 14.05 23.61
C VAL A 140 11.52 15.03 22.44
N HIS A 141 10.38 15.06 21.76
CA HIS A 141 10.08 15.99 20.67
C HIS A 141 9.30 17.22 21.13
N GLY A 142 9.10 17.37 22.44
CA GLY A 142 8.37 18.50 23.03
C GLY A 142 6.86 18.31 23.08
N VAL A 143 6.35 17.11 22.76
CA VAL A 143 4.92 16.79 22.84
C VAL A 143 4.50 16.66 24.31
N LYS A 144 3.35 17.20 24.64
CA LYS A 144 2.73 17.13 25.96
C LYS A 144 1.26 16.76 25.85
N ASN A 145 0.72 16.20 26.92
CA ASN A 145 -0.71 15.92 27.00
C ASN A 145 -1.52 17.23 26.85
N GLY A 146 -2.64 17.15 26.15
CA GLY A 146 -3.52 18.28 25.87
C GLY A 146 -3.15 19.08 24.62
N MET A 147 -2.03 18.80 23.95
CA MET A 147 -1.67 19.51 22.71
C MET A 147 -2.61 19.15 21.55
N ALA A 148 -2.90 20.16 20.73
CA ALA A 148 -3.75 19.98 19.55
C ALA A 148 -3.01 19.26 18.41
N ALA A 149 -3.69 18.31 17.78
CA ALA A 149 -3.27 17.65 16.54
C ALA A 149 -4.14 18.16 15.39
N ILE A 150 -3.50 18.59 14.30
CA ILE A 150 -4.14 19.26 13.16
C ILE A 150 -3.59 18.72 11.85
N THR A 151 -4.34 18.93 10.77
CA THR A 151 -3.88 18.85 9.38
C THR A 151 -4.02 20.22 8.70
N SER A 152 -3.70 20.29 7.41
CA SER A 152 -4.01 21.49 6.60
C SER A 152 -5.51 21.76 6.47
N GLU A 153 -6.33 20.73 6.62
CA GLU A 153 -7.80 20.81 6.52
C GLU A 153 -8.44 21.34 7.81
N GLY A 154 -7.87 21.02 8.98
CA GLY A 154 -8.42 21.45 10.27
C GLY A 154 -7.95 20.62 11.47
N VAL A 155 -8.72 20.73 12.54
CA VAL A 155 -8.46 20.02 13.80
C VAL A 155 -8.82 18.54 13.67
N VAL A 156 -7.85 17.65 13.99
CA VAL A 156 -8.03 16.20 14.05
C VAL A 156 -8.46 15.75 15.45
N GLY A 157 -7.79 16.30 16.47
CA GLY A 157 -8.01 15.90 17.85
C GLY A 157 -6.96 16.48 18.81
N ARG A 158 -6.80 15.82 19.95
CA ARG A 158 -5.83 16.23 21.00
C ARG A 158 -4.98 15.06 21.47
N VAL A 159 -3.80 15.37 21.97
CA VAL A 159 -2.91 14.41 22.61
C VAL A 159 -3.46 14.03 23.98
N THR A 160 -3.67 12.74 24.23
CA THR A 160 -4.20 12.20 25.49
C THR A 160 -3.17 11.39 26.27
N GLU A 161 -2.20 10.78 25.59
CA GLU A 161 -1.14 10.00 26.20
C GLU A 161 0.20 10.31 25.53
N VAL A 162 1.26 10.44 26.33
CA VAL A 162 2.60 10.77 25.81
C VAL A 162 3.63 9.81 26.40
N GLY A 163 4.27 9.05 25.52
CA GLY A 163 5.47 8.27 25.82
C GLY A 163 6.75 9.07 25.57
N LEU A 164 7.89 8.39 25.54
CA LEU A 164 9.17 9.03 25.24
C LEU A 164 9.26 9.43 23.75
N ASP A 165 8.96 8.50 22.87
CA ASP A 165 9.11 8.60 21.40
C ASP A 165 7.77 8.45 20.64
N TYR A 166 6.66 8.26 21.33
CA TYR A 166 5.32 8.16 20.77
C TYR A 166 4.33 9.02 21.56
N CYS A 167 3.19 9.32 20.92
CA CYS A 167 2.02 9.81 21.62
C CYS A 167 0.74 9.23 20.99
N ARG A 168 -0.35 9.34 21.75
CA ARG A 168 -1.68 8.98 21.28
C ARG A 168 -2.55 10.22 21.19
N ILE A 169 -3.29 10.33 20.12
CA ILE A 169 -4.29 11.36 19.92
C ILE A 169 -5.68 10.74 19.93
N GLU A 170 -6.59 11.44 20.59
CA GLU A 170 -8.01 11.18 20.55
C GLU A 170 -8.66 12.10 19.53
N ALA A 171 -9.46 11.53 18.63
CA ALA A 171 -10.10 12.28 17.55
C ALA A 171 -11.19 13.23 18.09
N LEU A 172 -11.50 14.28 17.32
CA LEU A 172 -12.52 15.27 17.67
C LEU A 172 -13.93 14.64 17.79
N VAL A 173 -14.20 13.60 17.02
CA VAL A 173 -15.49 12.89 16.99
C VAL A 173 -15.73 12.00 18.22
N GLU A 174 -14.73 11.81 19.08
CA GLU A 174 -14.84 10.95 20.25
C GLU A 174 -15.65 11.61 21.37
N THR A 175 -16.41 10.77 22.09
CA THR A 175 -17.37 11.22 23.13
C THR A 175 -16.72 11.98 24.29
N GLN A 176 -15.46 11.72 24.57
CA GLN A 176 -14.69 12.43 25.60
C GLN A 176 -14.06 13.72 25.09
N SER A 177 -14.10 13.95 23.78
CA SER A 177 -13.63 15.20 23.19
C SER A 177 -14.61 16.32 23.46
N SER A 178 -14.10 17.47 23.88
CA SER A 178 -14.90 18.71 23.99
C SER A 178 -14.03 19.91 23.67
N VAL A 179 -14.52 20.78 22.79
CA VAL A 179 -13.80 21.95 22.26
C VAL A 179 -14.70 23.16 22.31
N GLY A 180 -14.22 24.21 22.96
CA GLY A 180 -14.88 25.53 22.91
C GLY A 180 -14.73 26.13 21.52
N VAL A 181 -15.82 26.60 20.96
CA VAL A 181 -15.89 27.06 19.56
C VAL A 181 -16.70 28.33 19.42
N TYR A 182 -16.51 28.97 18.28
CA TYR A 182 -17.38 30.06 17.82
C TYR A 182 -17.67 29.95 16.33
N VAL A 183 -18.81 30.44 15.93
CA VAL A 183 -19.24 30.59 14.53
C VAL A 183 -18.64 31.84 13.95
N LEU A 184 -17.87 31.75 12.87
CA LEU A 184 -17.15 32.91 12.29
C LEU A 184 -18.10 34.04 11.88
N ARG A 185 -19.26 33.70 11.30
CA ARG A 185 -20.20 34.70 10.75
C ARG A 185 -20.93 35.47 11.84
N SER A 186 -21.46 34.77 12.85
CA SER A 186 -22.34 35.38 13.86
C SER A 186 -21.65 35.66 15.20
N GLY A 187 -20.48 35.10 15.43
CA GLY A 187 -19.81 35.13 16.72
C GLY A 187 -20.47 34.26 17.80
N ALA A 188 -21.49 33.47 17.45
CA ALA A 188 -22.18 32.60 18.37
C ALA A 188 -21.20 31.56 18.92
N SER A 189 -21.17 31.39 20.24
CA SER A 189 -20.27 30.46 20.94
C SER A 189 -21.00 29.18 21.29
N GLY A 190 -20.22 28.11 21.45
CA GLY A 190 -20.73 26.80 21.88
C GLY A 190 -19.61 25.84 22.20
N ILE A 191 -19.94 24.59 22.41
CA ILE A 191 -19.00 23.51 22.66
C ILE A 191 -19.26 22.39 21.65
N VAL A 192 -18.27 22.08 20.83
CA VAL A 192 -18.29 20.90 19.96
C VAL A 192 -17.84 19.69 20.80
N LYS A 193 -18.66 18.64 20.73
CA LYS A 193 -18.40 17.34 21.40
C LYS A 193 -18.61 16.22 20.40
N GLY A 194 -17.87 15.13 20.57
CA GLY A 194 -18.22 13.86 19.95
C GLY A 194 -19.51 13.30 20.56
N ASP A 195 -20.27 12.62 19.76
CA ASP A 195 -21.54 11.99 20.14
C ASP A 195 -21.52 10.54 19.62
N LEU A 196 -21.92 9.59 20.47
CA LEU A 196 -21.84 8.17 20.15
C LEU A 196 -22.72 7.80 18.94
N ASP A 197 -23.90 8.39 18.85
CA ASP A 197 -24.85 8.12 17.76
C ASP A 197 -24.41 8.75 16.43
N LEU A 198 -23.61 9.81 16.49
CA LEU A 198 -23.14 10.56 15.33
C LEU A 198 -21.72 10.15 14.88
N ARG A 199 -20.99 9.44 15.72
CA ARG A 199 -19.58 9.07 15.50
C ARG A 199 -19.38 8.27 14.22
N ASP A 200 -20.24 7.28 13.97
CA ASP A 200 -20.13 6.43 12.77
C ASP A 200 -20.35 7.23 11.46
N GLY A 201 -21.05 8.37 11.55
CA GLY A 201 -21.16 9.35 10.47
C GLY A 201 -19.98 10.32 10.38
N GLY A 202 -19.01 10.23 11.30
CA GLY A 202 -17.86 11.14 11.34
C GLY A 202 -18.21 12.58 11.69
N VAL A 203 -19.34 12.84 12.33
CA VAL A 203 -19.83 14.17 12.68
C VAL A 203 -19.88 14.41 14.20
N CYS A 204 -19.83 15.67 14.58
CA CYS A 204 -19.85 16.12 15.97
C CYS A 204 -21.14 16.87 16.28
N LYS A 205 -21.39 17.07 17.56
CA LYS A 205 -22.53 17.84 18.08
C LYS A 205 -22.01 19.13 18.73
N MET A 206 -22.51 20.27 18.29
CA MET A 206 -22.28 21.54 18.97
C MET A 206 -23.48 21.84 19.88
N THR A 207 -23.18 22.07 21.15
CA THR A 207 -24.14 22.30 22.24
C THR A 207 -23.82 23.61 22.95
N TYR A 208 -24.65 23.99 23.93
CA TYR A 208 -24.54 25.24 24.69
C TYR A 208 -24.59 26.48 23.80
N ILE A 209 -25.41 26.42 22.76
CA ILE A 209 -25.65 27.53 21.86
C ILE A 209 -26.86 28.32 22.41
N ASP A 210 -26.75 29.64 22.44
CA ASP A 210 -27.88 30.51 22.80
C ASP A 210 -29.04 30.24 21.84
N GLY A 211 -30.25 30.08 22.39
CA GLY A 211 -31.46 29.82 21.56
C GLY A 211 -31.80 30.95 20.57
N ASN A 212 -31.27 32.16 20.77
CA ASN A 212 -31.44 33.30 19.86
C ASN A 212 -30.23 33.47 18.92
N ALA A 213 -29.27 32.59 18.95
CA ALA A 213 -28.08 32.71 18.10
C ALA A 213 -28.44 32.57 16.61
N ASP A 214 -27.89 33.46 15.80
CA ASP A 214 -28.04 33.37 14.33
C ASP A 214 -27.03 32.39 13.78
N ILE A 215 -27.40 31.12 13.71
CA ILE A 215 -26.57 30.04 13.11
C ILE A 215 -27.33 29.49 11.89
N LYS A 216 -26.58 29.20 10.82
CA LYS A 216 -27.10 28.65 9.56
C LYS A 216 -26.29 27.43 9.12
N ILE A 217 -26.95 26.57 8.39
CA ILE A 217 -26.27 25.46 7.69
C ILE A 217 -25.23 26.04 6.74
N GLY A 218 -24.00 25.49 6.75
CA GLY A 218 -22.84 26.00 6.02
C GLY A 218 -22.00 27.02 6.80
N ASP A 219 -22.39 27.39 8.03
CA ASP A 219 -21.56 28.28 8.85
C ASP A 219 -20.26 27.57 9.28
N ARG A 220 -19.14 28.29 9.18
CA ARG A 220 -17.82 27.80 9.58
C ARG A 220 -17.56 27.98 11.05
N ILE A 221 -17.00 26.95 11.65
CA ILE A 221 -16.74 26.87 13.09
C ILE A 221 -15.24 26.84 13.34
N TYR A 222 -14.81 27.65 14.32
CA TYR A 222 -13.41 27.78 14.74
C TYR A 222 -13.28 27.61 16.24
N THR A 223 -12.10 27.19 16.70
CA THR A 223 -11.80 27.09 18.14
C THR A 223 -11.79 28.46 18.79
N SER A 224 -12.40 28.58 19.97
CA SER A 224 -12.44 29.85 20.73
C SER A 224 -11.13 30.14 21.51
N GLY A 225 -10.31 29.08 21.75
CA GLY A 225 -9.14 29.22 22.61
C GLY A 225 -9.51 29.49 24.06
N GLY A 226 -8.63 30.18 24.77
CA GLY A 226 -8.81 30.62 26.15
C GLY A 226 -7.90 29.91 27.15
N SER A 227 -7.81 30.47 28.35
CA SER A 227 -6.97 29.94 29.41
C SER A 227 -7.41 28.52 29.78
N GLY A 228 -6.49 27.55 29.69
CA GLY A 228 -6.77 26.15 29.99
C GLY A 228 -7.35 25.35 28.81
N SER A 229 -7.56 25.97 27.65
CA SER A 229 -7.95 25.25 26.43
C SER A 229 -6.78 24.42 25.87
N SER A 230 -7.06 23.21 25.46
CA SER A 230 -6.12 22.35 24.71
C SER A 230 -5.88 22.87 23.28
N TYR A 231 -6.74 23.76 22.80
CA TYR A 231 -6.71 24.25 21.42
C TYR A 231 -6.46 25.77 21.42
N PRO A 232 -5.47 26.26 20.69
CA PRO A 232 -5.35 27.68 20.39
C PRO A 232 -6.61 28.24 19.71
N ALA A 233 -6.86 29.53 19.83
CA ALA A 233 -7.96 30.18 19.14
C ALA A 233 -7.76 30.22 17.62
N GLY A 234 -8.86 30.13 16.86
CA GLY A 234 -8.84 30.35 15.42
C GLY A 234 -8.46 29.11 14.58
N LEU A 235 -8.39 27.92 15.16
CA LEU A 235 -8.25 26.69 14.38
C LEU A 235 -9.59 26.29 13.75
N TYR A 236 -9.57 25.96 12.48
CA TYR A 236 -10.75 25.54 11.75
C TYR A 236 -11.18 24.14 12.19
N ILE A 237 -12.47 23.98 12.53
CA ILE A 237 -13.06 22.70 12.94
C ILE A 237 -13.85 22.07 11.81
N GLY A 238 -14.75 22.83 11.18
CA GLY A 238 -15.65 22.33 10.16
C GLY A 238 -16.86 23.23 9.93
N GLU A 239 -17.92 22.64 9.38
CA GLU A 239 -19.12 23.38 8.98
C GLU A 239 -20.38 22.78 9.64
N VAL A 240 -21.37 23.63 9.86
CA VAL A 240 -22.70 23.23 10.35
C VAL A 240 -23.45 22.52 9.22
N THR A 241 -23.90 21.30 9.47
CA THR A 241 -24.66 20.50 8.50
C THR A 241 -26.14 20.38 8.81
N ALA A 242 -26.51 20.44 10.11
CA ALA A 242 -27.88 20.40 10.55
C ALA A 242 -28.06 21.25 11.81
N LEU A 243 -29.32 21.71 12.05
CA LEU A 243 -29.70 22.46 13.22
C LEU A 243 -30.97 21.85 13.80
N ASP A 244 -30.93 21.61 15.10
CA ASP A 244 -32.05 21.12 15.90
C ASP A 244 -32.27 22.05 17.10
N ALA A 245 -33.49 22.07 17.61
CA ALA A 245 -33.82 22.79 18.82
C ALA A 245 -34.08 21.77 19.94
N ASP A 246 -33.40 21.94 21.06
CA ASP A 246 -33.76 21.19 22.27
C ASP A 246 -34.96 21.86 22.95
N GLU A 247 -36.12 21.27 22.79
CA GLU A 247 -37.38 21.78 23.33
C GLU A 247 -37.37 21.88 24.89
N SER A 248 -36.53 21.07 25.53
CA SER A 248 -36.47 21.03 27.02
C SER A 248 -35.59 22.16 27.57
N THR A 249 -34.50 22.49 26.92
CA THR A 249 -33.52 23.49 27.37
C THR A 249 -33.66 24.84 26.65
N ARG A 250 -34.43 24.91 25.55
CA ARG A 250 -34.53 26.06 24.63
C ARG A 250 -33.17 26.47 24.05
N GLN A 251 -32.23 25.54 23.97
CA GLN A 251 -30.94 25.73 23.34
C GLN A 251 -30.95 25.20 21.91
N LEU A 252 -30.18 25.85 21.06
CA LEU A 252 -29.90 25.29 19.73
C LEU A 252 -28.85 24.19 19.82
N ILE A 253 -29.01 23.17 19.02
CA ILE A 253 -28.04 22.11 18.82
C ILE A 253 -27.69 22.13 17.34
N ALA A 254 -26.39 22.11 17.02
CA ALA A 254 -25.93 22.02 15.65
C ALA A 254 -25.13 20.72 15.44
N THR A 255 -25.39 20.06 14.33
CA THR A 255 -24.51 18.99 13.84
C THR A 255 -23.40 19.61 13.02
N VAL A 256 -22.17 19.21 13.29
CA VAL A 256 -20.96 19.76 12.70
C VAL A 256 -20.21 18.64 11.98
N SER A 257 -19.94 18.87 10.70
CA SER A 257 -19.02 17.99 9.95
C SER A 257 -17.59 18.51 10.10
N PRO A 258 -16.69 17.78 10.78
CA PRO A 258 -15.28 18.13 10.86
C PRO A 258 -14.64 18.19 9.48
N ALA A 259 -13.79 19.20 9.25
CA ALA A 259 -13.05 19.35 7.98
C ALA A 259 -11.96 18.27 7.86
N ALA A 260 -11.27 17.99 8.95
CA ALA A 260 -10.31 16.90 9.01
C ALA A 260 -11.02 15.61 9.46
N SER A 261 -11.32 14.71 8.52
CA SER A 261 -11.85 13.41 8.87
C SER A 261 -10.74 12.47 9.36
N VAL A 262 -11.09 11.56 10.28
CA VAL A 262 -10.14 10.56 10.80
C VAL A 262 -9.61 9.68 9.68
N ASP A 263 -10.47 9.20 8.80
CA ASP A 263 -10.11 8.30 7.71
C ASP A 263 -9.16 8.97 6.72
N ASN A 264 -9.42 10.22 6.32
CA ASN A 264 -8.53 10.97 5.46
C ASN A 264 -7.18 11.23 6.13
N THR A 265 -7.19 11.58 7.42
CA THR A 265 -5.96 11.80 8.19
C THR A 265 -5.09 10.54 8.25
N VAL A 266 -5.72 9.39 8.49
CA VAL A 266 -5.02 8.09 8.49
C VAL A 266 -4.50 7.74 7.10
N ALA A 267 -5.26 8.01 6.05
CA ALA A 267 -4.85 7.79 4.67
C ALA A 267 -3.67 8.69 4.24
N GLN A 268 -3.60 9.92 4.73
CA GLN A 268 -2.45 10.82 4.56
C GLN A 268 -1.23 10.35 5.36
N GLY A 269 -1.43 9.65 6.49
CA GLY A 269 -0.40 9.07 7.32
C GLY A 269 0.41 10.06 8.17
N ARG A 270 0.03 11.33 8.20
CA ARG A 270 0.75 12.40 8.94
C ARG A 270 -0.19 13.43 9.56
N VAL A 271 0.26 14.02 10.66
CA VAL A 271 -0.41 15.13 11.36
C VAL A 271 0.63 16.13 11.87
N MET A 272 0.20 17.34 12.14
CA MET A 272 0.99 18.38 12.81
C MET A 272 0.52 18.49 14.26
N ILE A 273 1.45 18.50 15.22
CA ILE A 273 1.16 18.76 16.63
C ILE A 273 1.59 20.19 16.94
N ILE A 274 0.70 20.98 17.52
CA ILE A 274 1.01 22.33 18.00
C ILE A 274 1.70 22.21 19.35
N THR A 275 3.04 22.29 19.37
CA THR A 275 3.87 22.14 20.57
C THR A 275 4.09 23.45 21.33
N GLY A 276 3.64 24.55 20.78
CA GLY A 276 3.64 25.85 21.41
C GLY A 276 2.97 26.90 20.54
N TYR A 277 2.46 27.94 21.15
CA TYR A 277 1.90 29.11 20.48
C TYR A 277 2.14 30.37 21.30
N VAL A 278 2.21 31.49 20.59
CA VAL A 278 2.29 32.82 21.19
C VAL A 278 0.94 33.48 20.93
N GLU A 279 0.26 33.88 22.02
CA GLU A 279 -1.00 34.63 21.94
C GLU A 279 -0.80 36.04 21.42
#